data_d8ccc30accf4bc14ff395233656c7662
#
_entry.id   d8ccc30accf4bc14ff395233656c7662
#
_cell.length_a   1.000
_cell.length_b   1.000
_cell.length_c   1.000
_cell.angle_alpha   90.00
_cell.angle_beta   90.00
_cell.angle_gamma   90.00
#
_symmetry.space_group_name_H-M   'P 1'
#
loop_
_entity.id
_entity.type
_entity.pdbx_description
1 polymer ?
#
loop_
_entity_poly.entity_id
_entity_poly.type
_entity_poly.pdbx_seq_one_letter_code
_entity_poly.pdbx_strand_id
1 'polypeptide(L)'
;MNLLENTQLYRTYGAHPAGQGWTFRVYAPNARDAALAGDFNGWQPAPMQHQGGDWVLTVPDAQPGQCYKYVITGADGQVRWKADPYGTYAQLRPDTASRLYDVSGFRWHDDVWRERRRETPLTDGPLNIYEVHPGSWRRDEDGGFLNYRQLADRLAPYVRDMGYNAVELLPVTEYPLDDSWGYQCVGYFAPTSRYGEPHDFMYLVDRLHRAGLAVILDWVPAHFLSLIHISEPTRQAEIS
;
A
#
# COMPACT_ATOMS: atom_id res chain seq x y z
N MET A 1 -24.47 -7.18 3.55
CA MET A 1 -23.39 -7.68 2.67
C MET A 1 -22.38 -8.38 3.58
N ASN A 2 -22.07 -9.65 3.34
CA ASN A 2 -21.06 -10.34 4.15
C ASN A 2 -19.67 -9.87 3.69
N LEU A 3 -19.03 -9.02 4.47
CA LEU A 3 -17.72 -8.44 4.14
C LEU A 3 -16.64 -9.51 3.98
N LEU A 4 -16.79 -10.67 4.65
CA LEU A 4 -15.79 -11.75 4.61
C LEU A 4 -15.80 -12.55 3.29
N GLU A 5 -16.87 -12.45 2.50
CA GLU A 5 -17.01 -13.14 1.22
C GLU A 5 -16.64 -12.28 0.01
N ASN A 6 -16.43 -10.97 0.21
CA ASN A 6 -16.13 -10.04 -0.87
C ASN A 6 -14.63 -9.78 -0.99
N THR A 7 -13.97 -10.50 -1.88
CA THR A 7 -12.53 -10.34 -2.17
C THR A 7 -12.18 -9.04 -2.91
N GLN A 8 -13.16 -8.18 -3.24
CA GLN A 8 -12.96 -6.95 -4.00
C GLN A 8 -13.25 -5.67 -3.19
N LEU A 9 -13.16 -5.74 -1.86
CA LEU A 9 -13.42 -4.61 -0.98
C LEU A 9 -12.55 -3.39 -1.30
N TYR A 10 -11.33 -3.61 -1.76
CA TYR A 10 -10.40 -2.57 -2.19
C TYR A 10 -10.92 -1.71 -3.36
N ARG A 11 -11.94 -2.18 -4.10
CA ARG A 11 -12.60 -1.41 -5.17
C ARG A 11 -13.72 -0.53 -4.65
N THR A 12 -14.16 -0.77 -3.41
CA THR A 12 -15.28 -0.07 -2.78
C THR A 12 -14.78 0.91 -1.73
N TYR A 13 -13.83 0.46 -0.90
CA TYR A 13 -13.25 1.23 0.19
C TYR A 13 -11.96 1.91 -0.24
N GLY A 14 -11.64 2.99 0.47
CA GLY A 14 -10.51 3.85 0.14
C GLY A 14 -10.95 5.09 -0.63
N ALA A 15 -10.00 5.70 -1.30
CA ALA A 15 -10.20 6.88 -2.13
C ALA A 15 -10.14 6.49 -3.61
N HIS A 16 -11.21 6.79 -4.35
CA HIS A 16 -11.33 6.47 -5.77
C HIS A 16 -11.68 7.69 -6.61
N PRO A 17 -11.12 7.83 -7.82
CA PRO A 17 -11.51 8.89 -8.75
C PRO A 17 -13.03 8.86 -9.02
N ALA A 18 -13.66 10.03 -8.99
CA ALA A 18 -15.09 10.18 -9.24
C ALA A 18 -15.37 11.52 -9.92
N GLY A 19 -15.71 11.50 -11.20
CA GLY A 19 -15.88 12.70 -12.00
C GLY A 19 -14.59 13.52 -12.08
N GLN A 20 -14.64 14.78 -11.61
CA GLN A 20 -13.46 15.66 -11.56
C GLN A 20 -12.72 15.62 -10.21
N GLY A 21 -13.20 14.82 -9.24
CA GLY A 21 -12.67 14.72 -7.90
C GLY A 21 -12.52 13.27 -7.43
N TRP A 22 -12.68 13.06 -6.12
CA TRP A 22 -12.49 11.77 -5.48
C TRP A 22 -13.61 11.46 -4.50
N THR A 23 -14.04 10.18 -4.47
CA THR A 23 -14.93 9.64 -3.44
C THR A 23 -14.13 8.84 -2.44
N PHE A 24 -14.34 9.16 -1.17
CA PHE A 24 -13.70 8.51 -0.02
C PHE A 24 -14.73 7.67 0.69
N ARG A 25 -14.38 6.42 1.00
CA ARG A 25 -15.25 5.51 1.75
C ARG A 25 -14.44 4.73 2.78
N VAL A 26 -14.91 4.74 4.02
CA VAL A 26 -14.30 3.94 5.10
C VAL A 26 -15.38 3.21 5.90
N TYR A 27 -15.11 1.96 6.26
CA TYR A 27 -15.98 1.18 7.14
C TYR A 27 -15.60 1.43 8.60
N ALA A 28 -16.48 2.07 9.33
CA ALA A 28 -16.31 2.35 10.76
C ALA A 28 -17.68 2.29 11.49
N PRO A 29 -18.24 1.06 11.63
CA PRO A 29 -19.61 0.89 12.13
C PRO A 29 -19.81 1.32 13.58
N ASN A 30 -18.74 1.35 14.37
CA ASN A 30 -18.77 1.74 15.79
C ASN A 30 -18.37 3.20 16.02
N ALA A 31 -18.05 3.95 14.95
CA ALA A 31 -17.76 5.37 15.07
C ALA A 31 -19.04 6.16 15.34
N ARG A 32 -18.95 7.15 16.25
CA ARG A 32 -20.03 8.12 16.46
C ARG A 32 -20.10 9.15 15.34
N ASP A 33 -18.92 9.49 14.79
CA ASP A 33 -18.77 10.45 13.71
C ASP A 33 -17.49 10.20 12.93
N ALA A 34 -17.49 10.59 11.66
CA ALA A 34 -16.31 10.56 10.82
C ALA A 34 -16.24 11.81 9.95
N ALA A 35 -15.04 12.33 9.80
CA ALA A 35 -14.75 13.44 8.91
C ALA A 35 -13.50 13.13 8.08
N LEU A 36 -13.31 13.90 7.03
CA LEU A 36 -12.16 13.81 6.13
C LEU A 36 -11.37 15.11 6.18
N ALA A 37 -10.07 15.05 6.35
CA ALA A 37 -9.15 16.18 6.29
C ALA A 37 -8.00 15.89 5.34
N GLY A 38 -7.57 16.90 4.59
CA GLY A 38 -6.48 16.77 3.64
C GLY A 38 -6.08 18.10 3.01
N ASP A 39 -5.13 18.05 2.08
CA ASP A 39 -4.61 19.24 1.40
C ASP A 39 -5.72 19.98 0.63
N PHE A 40 -6.72 19.25 0.12
CA PHE A 40 -7.85 19.80 -0.65
C PHE A 40 -8.80 20.69 0.20
N ASN A 41 -8.75 20.61 1.52
CA ASN A 41 -9.58 21.41 2.41
C ASN A 41 -8.80 22.13 3.52
N GLY A 42 -7.47 22.30 3.31
CA GLY A 42 -6.58 22.93 4.30
C GLY A 42 -6.52 22.19 5.63
N TRP A 43 -6.70 20.88 5.61
CA TRP A 43 -6.72 20.01 6.80
C TRP A 43 -7.83 20.34 7.80
N GLN A 44 -8.91 21.00 7.34
CA GLN A 44 -10.10 21.24 8.15
C GLN A 44 -11.04 20.03 8.02
N PRO A 45 -11.41 19.33 9.13
CA PRO A 45 -12.27 18.17 9.05
C PRO A 45 -13.63 18.48 8.40
N ALA A 46 -13.93 17.87 7.27
CA ALA A 46 -15.21 17.93 6.59
C ALA A 46 -16.05 16.69 6.95
N PRO A 47 -17.29 16.86 7.45
CA PRO A 47 -18.10 15.72 7.90
C PRO A 47 -18.43 14.78 6.75
N MET A 48 -18.36 13.48 7.01
CA MET A 48 -18.75 12.42 6.08
C MET A 48 -20.18 11.97 6.32
N GLN A 49 -20.83 11.43 5.28
CA GLN A 49 -22.19 10.90 5.37
C GLN A 49 -22.16 9.45 5.86
N HIS A 50 -22.96 9.14 6.88
CA HIS A 50 -23.12 7.78 7.39
C HIS A 50 -24.08 6.97 6.52
N GLN A 51 -23.67 5.78 6.07
CA GLN A 51 -24.44 4.90 5.21
C GLN A 51 -24.27 3.44 5.65
N GLY A 52 -25.06 3.00 6.64
CA GLY A 52 -25.12 1.58 7.04
C GLY A 52 -23.81 0.97 7.57
N GLY A 53 -23.02 1.77 8.29
CA GLY A 53 -21.70 1.37 8.83
C GLY A 53 -20.52 1.93 8.03
N ASP A 54 -20.78 2.37 6.81
CA ASP A 54 -19.82 3.11 5.99
C ASP A 54 -19.94 4.60 6.25
N TRP A 55 -18.83 5.30 6.04
CA TRP A 55 -18.75 6.75 6.00
C TRP A 55 -18.23 7.17 4.63
N VAL A 56 -18.94 8.07 3.96
CA VAL A 56 -18.68 8.43 2.56
C VAL A 56 -18.66 9.95 2.40
N LEU A 57 -17.69 10.42 1.62
CA LEU A 57 -17.62 11.83 1.18
C LEU A 57 -17.04 11.89 -0.23
N THR A 58 -17.68 12.67 -1.11
CA THR A 58 -17.09 13.03 -2.40
C THR A 58 -16.55 14.46 -2.31
N VAL A 59 -15.28 14.62 -2.67
CA VAL A 59 -14.61 15.93 -2.71
C VAL A 59 -14.39 16.31 -4.17
N PRO A 60 -15.16 17.28 -4.68
CA PRO A 60 -14.91 17.83 -6.01
C PRO A 60 -13.53 18.47 -6.06
N ASP A 61 -12.89 18.42 -7.22
CA ASP A 61 -11.59 19.07 -7.49
C ASP A 61 -10.40 18.58 -6.64
N ALA A 62 -10.55 17.53 -5.81
CA ALA A 62 -9.41 16.87 -5.19
C ALA A 62 -8.49 16.28 -6.27
N GLN A 63 -7.18 16.48 -6.11
CA GLN A 63 -6.18 16.14 -7.12
C GLN A 63 -5.28 14.97 -6.71
N PRO A 64 -4.78 14.18 -7.65
CA PRO A 64 -3.75 13.18 -7.38
C PRO A 64 -2.55 13.79 -6.63
N GLY A 65 -1.97 13.03 -5.72
CA GLY A 65 -0.83 13.45 -4.91
C GLY A 65 -1.17 14.20 -3.63
N GLN A 66 -2.38 14.71 -3.47
CA GLN A 66 -2.81 15.35 -2.24
C GLN A 66 -2.89 14.35 -1.08
N CYS A 67 -2.47 14.79 0.10
CA CYS A 67 -2.49 13.99 1.32
C CYS A 67 -3.83 14.12 2.04
N TYR A 68 -4.24 13.03 2.74
CA TYR A 68 -5.47 13.03 3.53
C TYR A 68 -5.43 12.05 4.69
N LYS A 69 -6.31 12.26 5.67
CA LYS A 69 -6.60 11.34 6.78
C LYS A 69 -8.10 11.32 7.06
N TYR A 70 -8.58 10.20 7.58
CA TYR A 70 -9.87 10.13 8.25
C TYR A 70 -9.75 10.63 9.69
N VAL A 71 -10.73 11.40 10.12
CA VAL A 71 -10.86 11.90 11.51
C VAL A 71 -12.04 11.17 12.12
N ILE A 72 -11.77 10.16 12.94
CA ILE A 72 -12.79 9.26 13.47
C ILE A 72 -13.05 9.59 14.95
N THR A 73 -14.30 9.86 15.28
CA THR A 73 -14.76 9.95 16.66
C THR A 73 -15.28 8.59 17.12
N GLY A 74 -14.55 7.93 18.00
CA GLY A 74 -14.90 6.62 18.51
C GLY A 74 -16.13 6.61 19.43
N ALA A 75 -16.63 5.42 19.79
CA ALA A 75 -17.70 5.24 20.77
C ALA A 75 -17.33 5.83 22.15
N ASP A 76 -16.06 5.88 22.47
CA ASP A 76 -15.49 6.51 23.66
C ASP A 76 -15.45 8.05 23.61
N GLY A 77 -15.84 8.64 22.49
CA GLY A 77 -15.81 10.09 22.25
C GLY A 77 -14.42 10.64 21.92
N GLN A 78 -13.39 9.81 21.84
CA GLN A 78 -12.06 10.28 21.45
C GLN A 78 -11.95 10.45 19.94
N VAL A 79 -11.28 11.53 19.53
CA VAL A 79 -11.01 11.83 18.12
C VAL A 79 -9.65 11.28 17.72
N ARG A 80 -9.60 10.50 16.66
CA ARG A 80 -8.40 9.86 16.14
C ARG A 80 -8.20 10.16 14.66
N TRP A 81 -7.01 10.58 14.31
CA TRP A 81 -6.60 10.78 12.92
C TRP A 81 -6.00 9.51 12.38
N LYS A 82 -6.60 8.93 11.36
CA LYS A 82 -6.22 7.64 10.79
C LYS A 82 -5.87 7.74 9.31
N ALA A 83 -4.80 7.04 8.91
CA ALA A 83 -4.55 6.77 7.51
C ALA A 83 -5.68 5.90 6.93
N ASP A 84 -5.81 5.92 5.61
CA ASP A 84 -6.78 5.08 4.92
C ASP A 84 -6.31 3.62 4.92
N PRO A 85 -7.10 2.68 5.49
CA PRO A 85 -6.75 1.27 5.50
C PRO A 85 -6.68 0.65 4.09
N TYR A 86 -7.35 1.25 3.10
CA TYR A 86 -7.32 0.85 1.69
C TYR A 86 -6.52 1.82 0.80
N GLY A 87 -5.80 2.75 1.40
CA GLY A 87 -4.95 3.68 0.66
C GLY A 87 -3.91 2.95 -0.18
N THR A 88 -3.82 3.31 -1.46
CA THR A 88 -2.89 2.69 -2.41
C THR A 88 -1.54 3.38 -2.47
N TYR A 89 -1.41 4.54 -1.83
CA TYR A 89 -0.18 5.30 -1.73
C TYR A 89 -0.09 6.02 -0.39
N ALA A 90 1.08 6.08 0.20
CA ALA A 90 1.34 6.74 1.48
C ALA A 90 2.28 7.93 1.33
N GLN A 91 2.16 8.87 2.24
CA GLN A 91 3.15 9.94 2.41
C GLN A 91 4.48 9.34 2.88
N LEU A 92 5.59 9.87 2.38
CA LEU A 92 6.92 9.43 2.82
C LEU A 92 7.10 9.74 4.32
N ARG A 93 7.66 8.76 5.03
CA ARG A 93 7.98 8.90 6.45
C ARG A 93 8.82 10.18 6.74
N PRO A 94 8.72 10.80 7.91
CA PRO A 94 8.04 10.33 9.13
C PRO A 94 6.53 10.55 9.13
N ASP A 95 5.98 11.16 8.11
CA ASP A 95 4.57 11.42 7.99
C ASP A 95 3.75 10.15 7.74
N THR A 96 2.46 10.21 8.03
CA THR A 96 1.60 9.01 8.06
C THR A 96 0.26 9.22 7.34
N ALA A 97 0.16 10.21 6.47
CA ALA A 97 -1.06 10.42 5.68
C ALA A 97 -1.12 9.45 4.49
N SER A 98 -2.32 9.15 4.03
CA SER A 98 -2.53 8.55 2.73
C SER A 98 -2.47 9.61 1.64
N ARG A 99 -2.07 9.23 0.43
CA ARG A 99 -2.03 10.13 -0.73
C ARG A 99 -2.99 9.63 -1.80
N LEU A 100 -3.63 10.57 -2.47
CA LEU A 100 -4.51 10.26 -3.61
C LEU A 100 -3.66 9.77 -4.78
N TYR A 101 -3.95 8.56 -5.23
CA TYR A 101 -3.26 7.97 -6.36
C TYR A 101 -4.22 7.06 -7.15
N ASP A 102 -4.34 7.32 -8.44
CA ASP A 102 -5.08 6.47 -9.35
C ASP A 102 -4.17 5.36 -9.88
N VAL A 103 -4.39 4.15 -9.41
CA VAL A 103 -3.65 2.96 -9.85
C VAL A 103 -4.16 2.40 -11.19
N SER A 104 -5.29 2.91 -11.68
CA SER A 104 -5.78 2.56 -13.02
C SER A 104 -4.85 3.14 -14.10
N GLY A 105 -4.93 2.68 -15.29
CA GLY A 105 -4.12 3.22 -16.39
C GLY A 105 -2.69 2.70 -16.49
N PHE A 106 -2.18 1.90 -15.55
CA PHE A 106 -0.93 1.18 -15.76
C PHE A 106 -1.09 0.14 -16.86
N ARG A 107 -0.21 0.17 -17.85
CA ARG A 107 -0.22 -0.79 -18.95
C ARG A 107 0.76 -1.92 -18.67
N TRP A 108 0.21 -3.11 -18.41
CA TRP A 108 0.98 -4.34 -18.25
C TRP A 108 1.47 -4.86 -19.61
N HIS A 109 2.67 -5.46 -19.63
CA HIS A 109 3.29 -6.05 -20.80
C HIS A 109 3.73 -7.50 -20.53
N ASP A 110 3.12 -8.13 -19.55
CA ASP A 110 3.45 -9.46 -19.05
C ASP A 110 2.53 -10.59 -19.57
N ASP A 111 1.79 -10.34 -20.65
CA ASP A 111 0.81 -11.28 -21.19
C ASP A 111 1.40 -12.66 -21.48
N VAL A 112 2.61 -12.72 -22.06
CA VAL A 112 3.32 -13.99 -22.37
C VAL A 112 3.62 -14.77 -21.08
N TRP A 113 4.04 -14.08 -20.02
CA TRP A 113 4.30 -14.70 -18.73
C TRP A 113 3.00 -15.24 -18.12
N ARG A 114 1.93 -14.46 -18.15
CA ARG A 114 0.61 -14.82 -17.60
C ARG A 114 0.03 -16.05 -18.34
N GLU A 115 0.12 -16.10 -19.67
CA GLU A 115 -0.34 -17.25 -20.44
C GLU A 115 0.45 -18.51 -20.08
N ARG A 116 1.78 -18.42 -20.04
CA ARG A 116 2.63 -19.53 -19.61
C ARG A 116 2.26 -20.05 -18.22
N ARG A 117 1.86 -19.14 -17.29
CA ARG A 117 1.47 -19.51 -15.92
C ARG A 117 0.10 -20.18 -15.85
N ARG A 118 -0.79 -19.92 -16.79
CA ARG A 118 -2.06 -20.65 -16.90
C ARG A 118 -1.84 -22.09 -17.36
N GLU A 119 -0.92 -22.29 -18.30
CA GLU A 119 -0.59 -23.62 -18.84
C GLU A 119 0.26 -24.45 -17.88
N THR A 120 1.20 -23.80 -17.18
CA THR A 120 2.15 -24.45 -16.26
C THR A 120 2.18 -23.66 -14.95
N PRO A 121 1.43 -24.07 -13.94
CA PRO A 121 1.48 -23.48 -12.60
C PRO A 121 2.89 -23.47 -12.00
N LEU A 122 3.19 -22.49 -11.18
CA LEU A 122 4.51 -22.34 -10.57
C LEU A 122 4.90 -23.55 -9.71
N THR A 123 3.89 -24.22 -9.14
CA THR A 123 4.04 -25.40 -8.27
C THR A 123 4.33 -26.69 -9.00
N ASP A 124 4.22 -26.72 -10.34
CA ASP A 124 4.38 -27.94 -11.15
C ASP A 124 5.84 -28.18 -11.59
N GLY A 125 6.76 -27.37 -11.11
CA GLY A 125 8.18 -27.48 -11.45
C GLY A 125 9.10 -27.06 -10.31
N PRO A 126 10.43 -27.18 -10.51
CA PRO A 126 11.39 -26.73 -9.52
C PRO A 126 11.28 -25.21 -9.33
N LEU A 127 11.26 -24.79 -8.09
CA LEU A 127 11.22 -23.39 -7.70
C LEU A 127 12.56 -23.02 -7.04
N ASN A 128 13.27 -22.08 -7.69
CA ASN A 128 14.50 -21.50 -7.19
C ASN A 128 14.25 -20.01 -6.92
N ILE A 129 14.14 -19.64 -5.64
CA ILE A 129 13.70 -18.32 -5.18
C ILE A 129 14.90 -17.48 -4.80
N TYR A 130 14.98 -16.25 -5.31
CA TYR A 130 15.89 -15.23 -4.84
C TYR A 130 15.13 -14.28 -3.90
N GLU A 131 15.41 -14.40 -2.60
CA GLU A 131 14.85 -13.53 -1.58
C GLU A 131 15.63 -12.22 -1.51
N VAL A 132 14.94 -11.08 -1.48
CA VAL A 132 15.59 -9.77 -1.52
C VAL A 132 14.86 -8.72 -0.71
N HIS A 133 15.59 -7.99 0.12
CA HIS A 133 15.13 -6.75 0.74
C HIS A 133 15.50 -5.56 -0.15
N PRO A 134 14.53 -4.85 -0.75
CA PRO A 134 14.81 -3.78 -1.74
C PRO A 134 15.74 -2.69 -1.23
N GLY A 135 15.60 -2.29 0.03
CA GLY A 135 16.36 -1.21 0.63
C GLY A 135 17.81 -1.56 1.00
N SER A 136 18.19 -2.85 1.06
CA SER A 136 19.54 -3.26 1.44
C SER A 136 20.30 -3.99 0.33
N TRP A 137 19.63 -4.42 -0.74
CA TRP A 137 20.25 -5.21 -1.81
C TRP A 137 21.39 -4.46 -2.52
N ARG A 138 21.12 -3.25 -2.98
CA ARG A 138 22.10 -2.34 -3.57
C ARG A 138 21.73 -0.90 -3.29
N ARG A 139 22.71 -0.02 -3.36
CA ARG A 139 22.52 1.43 -3.28
C ARG A 139 22.65 2.06 -4.67
N ASP A 140 22.11 3.26 -4.81
CA ASP A 140 22.38 4.11 -5.96
C ASP A 140 23.80 4.74 -5.86
N GLU A 141 24.14 5.58 -6.82
CA GLU A 141 25.46 6.21 -6.91
C GLU A 141 25.73 7.21 -5.78
N ASP A 142 24.66 7.75 -5.19
CA ASP A 142 24.72 8.70 -4.08
C ASP A 142 24.60 8.02 -2.71
N GLY A 143 24.53 6.69 -2.67
CA GLY A 143 24.36 5.88 -1.46
C GLY A 143 22.92 5.79 -0.96
N GLY A 144 21.95 6.32 -1.71
CA GLY A 144 20.52 6.25 -1.45
C GLY A 144 19.92 4.87 -1.77
N PHE A 145 18.60 4.74 -1.55
CA PHE A 145 17.86 3.56 -2.00
C PHE A 145 17.69 3.59 -3.52
N LEU A 146 17.76 2.42 -4.15
CA LEU A 146 17.26 2.28 -5.51
C LEU A 146 15.73 2.50 -5.50
N ASN A 147 15.22 3.29 -6.45
CA ASN A 147 13.78 3.34 -6.67
C ASN A 147 13.30 2.05 -7.37
N TYR A 148 11.97 1.81 -7.41
CA TYR A 148 11.41 0.60 -8.01
C TYR A 148 11.84 0.38 -9.46
N ARG A 149 12.00 1.44 -10.27
CA ARG A 149 12.44 1.32 -11.66
C ARG A 149 13.91 0.93 -11.76
N GLN A 150 14.78 1.59 -11.01
CA GLN A 150 16.21 1.24 -10.93
C GLN A 150 16.41 -0.18 -10.41
N LEU A 151 15.61 -0.56 -9.39
CA LEU A 151 15.61 -1.92 -8.86
C LEU A 151 15.22 -2.93 -9.95
N ALA A 152 14.13 -2.69 -10.67
CA ALA A 152 13.65 -3.55 -11.76
C ALA A 152 14.71 -3.79 -12.83
N ASP A 153 15.37 -2.71 -13.29
CA ASP A 153 16.34 -2.78 -14.36
C ASP A 153 17.65 -3.48 -13.96
N ARG A 154 17.99 -3.47 -12.66
CA ARG A 154 19.18 -4.13 -12.15
C ARG A 154 18.92 -5.54 -11.63
N LEU A 155 17.76 -5.77 -10.98
CA LEU A 155 17.43 -7.05 -10.34
C LEU A 155 17.02 -8.11 -11.37
N ALA A 156 16.18 -7.76 -12.35
CA ALA A 156 15.66 -8.74 -13.31
C ALA A 156 16.79 -9.47 -14.10
N PRO A 157 17.76 -8.79 -14.72
CA PRO A 157 18.86 -9.51 -15.37
C PRO A 157 19.73 -10.28 -14.39
N TYR A 158 20.04 -9.71 -13.22
CA TYR A 158 20.88 -10.36 -12.21
C TYR A 158 20.29 -11.71 -11.77
N VAL A 159 19.02 -11.72 -11.37
CA VAL A 159 18.35 -12.92 -10.85
C VAL A 159 18.24 -14.00 -11.94
N ARG A 160 17.89 -13.59 -13.17
CA ARG A 160 17.82 -14.50 -14.31
C ARG A 160 19.19 -15.11 -14.63
N ASP A 161 20.25 -14.30 -14.69
CA ASP A 161 21.59 -14.75 -15.06
C ASP A 161 22.19 -15.67 -13.98
N MET A 162 21.76 -15.53 -12.72
CA MET A 162 22.09 -16.44 -11.62
C MET A 162 21.28 -17.74 -11.61
N GLY A 163 20.32 -17.91 -12.53
CA GLY A 163 19.54 -19.13 -12.69
C GLY A 163 18.34 -19.28 -11.76
N TYR A 164 17.90 -18.21 -11.12
CA TYR A 164 16.65 -18.21 -10.35
C TYR A 164 15.43 -18.07 -11.27
N ASN A 165 14.28 -18.55 -10.82
CA ASN A 165 13.01 -18.44 -11.56
C ASN A 165 11.90 -17.71 -10.79
N ALA A 166 12.19 -17.29 -9.55
CA ALA A 166 11.32 -16.44 -8.74
C ALA A 166 12.12 -15.43 -7.93
N VAL A 167 11.49 -14.31 -7.64
CA VAL A 167 11.97 -13.29 -6.70
C VAL A 167 10.96 -13.20 -5.57
N GLU A 168 11.40 -13.32 -4.34
CA GLU A 168 10.63 -13.00 -3.16
C GLU A 168 11.06 -11.62 -2.63
N LEU A 169 10.15 -10.68 -2.66
CA LEU A 169 10.36 -9.35 -2.11
C LEU A 169 9.98 -9.38 -0.62
N LEU A 170 10.96 -9.16 0.26
CA LEU A 170 10.68 -8.89 1.67
C LEU A 170 9.69 -7.73 1.77
N PRO A 171 8.98 -7.54 2.92
CA PRO A 171 7.78 -6.73 2.95
C PRO A 171 7.93 -5.37 2.27
N VAL A 172 7.15 -5.14 1.23
CA VAL A 172 7.09 -3.89 0.45
C VAL A 172 5.83 -3.08 0.73
N THR A 173 4.98 -3.53 1.64
CA THR A 173 3.86 -2.73 2.15
C THR A 173 4.37 -1.55 2.96
N GLU A 174 3.63 -0.44 3.03
CA GLU A 174 4.09 0.77 3.72
C GLU A 174 4.29 0.55 5.22
N TYR A 175 5.41 1.04 5.74
CA TYR A 175 5.82 0.90 7.14
C TYR A 175 6.55 2.16 7.63
N PRO A 176 6.41 2.54 8.93
CA PRO A 176 6.97 3.79 9.45
C PRO A 176 8.45 3.68 9.85
N LEU A 177 8.89 2.50 10.31
CA LEU A 177 10.21 2.29 10.92
C LEU A 177 11.12 1.49 10.00
N ASP A 178 12.24 2.07 9.57
CA ASP A 178 13.20 1.42 8.67
C ASP A 178 13.80 0.13 9.27
N ASP A 179 14.10 0.13 10.57
CA ASP A 179 14.67 -1.01 11.28
C ASP A 179 13.73 -2.23 11.33
N SER A 180 12.44 -2.03 11.05
CA SER A 180 11.49 -3.15 10.98
C SER A 180 11.58 -3.96 9.69
N TRP A 181 12.32 -3.49 8.68
CA TRP A 181 12.42 -4.10 7.35
C TRP A 181 11.07 -4.32 6.66
N GLY A 182 10.06 -3.56 7.04
CA GLY A 182 8.70 -3.67 6.53
C GLY A 182 7.80 -4.64 7.30
N TYR A 183 8.29 -5.35 8.31
CA TYR A 183 7.49 -6.28 9.11
C TYR A 183 6.50 -5.59 10.06
N GLN A 184 6.62 -4.29 10.27
CA GLN A 184 5.67 -3.49 11.02
C GLN A 184 4.86 -2.57 10.09
N CYS A 185 4.03 -3.16 9.24
CA CYS A 185 3.30 -2.45 8.22
C CYS A 185 2.12 -1.64 8.78
N VAL A 186 1.82 -0.53 8.10
CA VAL A 186 0.68 0.38 8.39
C VAL A 186 -0.24 0.57 7.19
N GLY A 187 0.21 0.26 5.99
CA GLY A 187 -0.54 0.41 4.74
C GLY A 187 -0.54 -0.88 3.94
N TYR A 188 -1.51 -1.76 4.18
CA TYR A 188 -1.58 -3.10 3.58
C TYR A 188 -1.75 -3.11 2.06
N PHE A 189 -2.30 -2.04 1.48
CA PHE A 189 -2.56 -1.90 0.04
C PHE A 189 -1.61 -0.90 -0.65
N ALA A 190 -0.74 -0.25 0.12
CA ALA A 190 0.23 0.71 -0.40
C ALA A 190 1.61 0.08 -0.49
N PRO A 191 2.25 0.02 -1.66
CA PRO A 191 3.68 -0.22 -1.73
C PRO A 191 4.41 0.93 -1.04
N THR A 192 5.49 0.63 -0.32
CA THR A 192 6.19 1.65 0.45
C THR A 192 6.69 2.79 -0.43
N SER A 193 6.41 4.01 -0.03
CA SER A 193 6.80 5.24 -0.73
C SER A 193 8.31 5.50 -0.76
N ARG A 194 9.09 4.73 0.02
CA ARG A 194 10.56 4.82 0.08
C ARG A 194 11.23 4.62 -1.28
N TYR A 195 10.63 3.79 -2.13
CA TYR A 195 11.22 3.38 -3.40
C TYR A 195 10.48 3.93 -4.62
N GLY A 196 9.47 4.78 -4.43
CA GLY A 196 8.73 5.40 -5.52
C GLY A 196 7.21 5.29 -5.39
N GLU A 197 6.54 5.44 -6.51
CA GLU A 197 5.08 5.47 -6.60
C GLU A 197 4.49 4.08 -6.92
N PRO A 198 3.18 3.87 -6.73
CA PRO A 198 2.53 2.59 -7.04
C PRO A 198 2.76 2.11 -8.49
N HIS A 199 2.73 2.99 -9.49
CA HIS A 199 3.03 2.61 -10.87
C HIS A 199 4.49 2.17 -11.07
N ASP A 200 5.42 2.68 -10.28
CA ASP A 200 6.82 2.23 -10.33
C ASP A 200 6.97 0.82 -9.73
N PHE A 201 6.20 0.51 -8.69
CA PHE A 201 6.12 -0.86 -8.18
C PHE A 201 5.48 -1.83 -9.19
N MET A 202 4.40 -1.41 -9.85
CA MET A 202 3.81 -2.19 -10.95
C MET A 202 4.82 -2.42 -12.08
N TYR A 203 5.64 -1.41 -12.41
CA TYR A 203 6.72 -1.54 -13.39
C TYR A 203 7.76 -2.58 -12.94
N LEU A 204 8.14 -2.62 -11.67
CA LEU A 204 9.06 -3.64 -11.14
C LEU A 204 8.49 -5.05 -11.38
N VAL A 205 7.23 -5.27 -11.04
CA VAL A 205 6.57 -6.57 -11.23
C VAL A 205 6.49 -6.93 -12.72
N ASP A 206 6.07 -5.99 -13.57
CA ASP A 206 5.99 -6.18 -15.03
C ASP A 206 7.36 -6.58 -15.62
N ARG A 207 8.44 -5.91 -15.20
CA ARG A 207 9.80 -6.19 -15.67
C ARG A 207 10.31 -7.57 -15.23
N LEU A 208 10.01 -7.99 -14.00
CA LEU A 208 10.35 -9.33 -13.51
C LEU A 208 9.57 -10.40 -14.28
N HIS A 209 8.27 -10.24 -14.48
CA HIS A 209 7.45 -11.15 -15.28
C HIS A 209 7.96 -11.27 -16.72
N ARG A 210 8.29 -10.16 -17.37
CA ARG A 210 8.86 -10.14 -18.74
C ARG A 210 10.24 -10.80 -18.81
N ALA A 211 10.99 -10.85 -17.72
CA ALA A 211 12.23 -11.62 -17.63
C ALA A 211 12.00 -13.12 -17.37
N GLY A 212 10.74 -13.56 -17.26
CA GLY A 212 10.36 -14.94 -16.98
C GLY A 212 10.35 -15.31 -15.50
N LEU A 213 10.50 -14.33 -14.62
CA LEU A 213 10.59 -14.52 -13.16
C LEU A 213 9.21 -14.38 -12.52
N ALA A 214 8.88 -15.27 -11.59
CA ALA A 214 7.74 -15.09 -10.70
C ALA A 214 8.06 -14.07 -9.60
N VAL A 215 7.03 -13.39 -9.11
CA VAL A 215 7.14 -12.45 -7.98
C VAL A 215 6.33 -12.99 -6.82
N ILE A 216 6.97 -13.14 -5.69
CA ILE A 216 6.38 -13.49 -4.40
C ILE A 216 6.50 -12.26 -3.51
N LEU A 217 5.42 -11.92 -2.83
CA LEU A 217 5.41 -10.84 -1.84
C LEU A 217 5.36 -11.46 -0.44
N ASP A 218 6.35 -11.12 0.38
CA ASP A 218 6.28 -11.41 1.81
C ASP A 218 5.27 -10.44 2.43
N TRP A 219 4.04 -10.95 2.60
CA TRP A 219 2.92 -10.17 3.10
C TRP A 219 2.62 -10.55 4.55
N VAL A 220 2.76 -9.58 5.44
CA VAL A 220 2.63 -9.76 6.89
C VAL A 220 1.28 -9.22 7.37
N PRO A 221 0.21 -10.04 7.46
CA PRO A 221 -1.12 -9.61 7.91
C PRO A 221 -1.24 -9.55 9.44
N ALA A 222 -0.15 -9.77 10.16
CA ALA A 222 -0.04 -9.71 11.61
C ALA A 222 0.71 -8.44 12.04
N HIS A 223 0.87 -8.23 13.34
CA HIS A 223 1.59 -7.08 13.91
C HIS A 223 1.00 -5.73 13.52
N PHE A 224 -0.33 -5.60 13.61
CA PHE A 224 -1.01 -4.33 13.43
C PHE A 224 -0.40 -3.29 14.36
N LEU A 225 0.41 -2.41 13.79
CA LEU A 225 0.80 -1.20 14.49
C LEU A 225 -0.44 -0.32 14.61
N SER A 226 -0.96 -0.22 15.81
CA SER A 226 -1.85 0.88 16.09
C SER A 226 -1.02 2.15 15.89
N LEU A 227 -1.40 3.03 14.96
CA LEU A 227 -0.79 4.36 14.83
C LEU A 227 -0.87 5.18 16.14
N ILE A 228 -1.71 4.74 17.09
CA ILE A 228 -1.76 5.22 18.47
C ILE A 228 -0.42 4.99 19.18
N HIS A 229 0.29 3.90 18.90
CA HIS A 229 1.59 3.61 19.53
C HIS A 229 2.72 4.51 19.04
N ILE A 230 2.60 5.11 17.86
CA ILE A 230 3.58 6.09 17.35
C ILE A 230 3.34 7.47 17.99
N SER A 231 2.09 7.79 18.33
CA SER A 231 1.71 9.08 18.93
C SER A 231 1.56 9.06 20.46
N GLU A 232 1.47 7.86 21.06
CA GLU A 232 1.30 7.69 22.53
C GLU A 232 2.15 6.54 23.06
N PRO A 233 3.41 6.76 23.42
CA PRO A 233 4.28 5.72 23.98
C PRO A 233 3.83 5.19 25.36
N THR A 234 2.80 5.77 25.96
CA THR A 234 2.35 5.43 27.33
C THR A 234 1.43 4.21 27.42
N ARG A 235 0.88 3.68 26.31
CA ARG A 235 -0.02 2.52 26.36
C ARG A 235 0.64 1.16 26.16
N GLN A 236 1.93 1.10 25.86
CA GLN A 236 2.66 -0.15 25.75
C GLN A 236 2.87 -0.85 27.12
N ALA A 237 2.68 -0.12 28.21
CA ALA A 237 2.81 -0.64 29.57
C ALA A 237 1.54 -1.36 30.13
N GLU A 238 0.42 -1.30 29.42
CA GLU A 238 -0.85 -1.87 29.91
C GLU A 238 -1.20 -3.25 29.28
N ILE A 239 -0.32 -3.82 28.44
CA ILE A 239 -0.55 -5.12 27.78
C ILE A 239 0.54 -6.15 28.13
N SER A 240 1.29 -5.94 29.21
CA SER A 240 2.23 -6.94 29.73
C SER A 240 1.66 -7.66 30.94
#